data_21688127cda0db29983fd81e77e6a4c6
#
_entry.id   21688127cda0db29983fd81e77e6a4c6
#
_cell.length_a   1.000
_cell.length_b   1.000
_cell.length_c   1.000
_cell.angle_alpha   90.00
_cell.angle_beta   90.00
_cell.angle_gamma   90.00
#
_symmetry.space_group_name_H-M   'P 1'
#
loop_
_entity.id
_entity.type
_entity.pdbx_description
1 polymer ?
#
loop_
_entity_poly.entity_id
_entity_poly.type
_entity_poly.pdbx_seq_one_letter_code
_entity_poly.pdbx_strand_id
1 'polypeptide(L)'
;YSVMPGGLARVATGANARIISMQRGGSSKDVWVLTEGPVSEFTMVKPSLGVRDLVRAGANLTSRVVENLFWLGRYSERFDDSARMLRVALSRVVEAGGRKTPAVESAMELALLLGILPRPEEDSPVVEGSDHALLEAIYDPGQPGSLASNIHSVMWSATHVRERLSLDHWHSLNRLQREQQDALRRHPTLSEAIVFLDRVLGVSSSLTGFAMDNMTRDDGWRFLIIGRRIERLSFLAQVLAGFLRMRSEERRV
;
A
#
# COMPACT_ATOMS: atom_id res chain seq x y z
N TYR A 1 24.34 -27.31 29.55
CA TYR A 1 25.43 -26.59 28.85
C TYR A 1 25.72 -27.34 27.54
N SER A 2 25.81 -26.63 26.39
CA SER A 2 26.25 -27.20 25.13
C SER A 2 27.68 -26.74 24.87
N VAL A 3 28.55 -27.65 24.51
CA VAL A 3 29.93 -27.35 24.12
C VAL A 3 29.99 -27.35 22.59
N MET A 4 30.58 -26.32 22.03
CA MET A 4 30.77 -26.23 20.57
C MET A 4 31.80 -27.29 20.15
N PRO A 5 31.53 -28.15 19.16
CA PRO A 5 32.38 -29.30 18.83
C PRO A 5 33.70 -28.94 18.15
N GLY A 6 33.90 -27.68 17.83
CA GLY A 6 35.12 -27.18 17.20
C GLY A 6 35.03 -25.72 16.84
N GLY A 7 36.02 -25.19 16.18
CA GLY A 7 36.07 -23.81 15.75
C GLY A 7 37.26 -23.51 14.85
N LEU A 8 37.35 -22.27 14.38
CA LEU A 8 38.48 -21.76 13.62
C LEU A 8 39.25 -20.74 14.46
N ALA A 9 40.50 -21.02 14.76
CA ALA A 9 41.40 -20.10 15.45
C ALA A 9 42.27 -19.35 14.44
N ARG A 10 42.47 -18.06 14.67
CA ARG A 10 43.48 -17.27 13.96
C ARG A 10 44.70 -17.09 14.86
N VAL A 11 45.87 -17.38 14.29
CA VAL A 11 47.13 -17.35 15.01
C VAL A 11 48.02 -16.27 14.42
N ALA A 12 48.54 -15.40 15.28
CA ALA A 12 49.51 -14.38 14.89
C ALA A 12 50.91 -14.97 14.78
N THR A 13 51.75 -14.39 13.91
CA THR A 13 53.15 -14.85 13.68
C THR A 13 54.10 -14.42 14.79
N GLY A 14 53.74 -13.44 15.62
CA GLY A 14 54.60 -12.90 16.68
C GLY A 14 53.95 -12.98 18.06
N ALA A 15 54.74 -13.26 19.10
CA ALA A 15 54.29 -13.44 20.50
C ALA A 15 53.55 -12.21 21.08
N ASN A 16 53.76 -11.02 20.55
CA ASN A 16 53.17 -9.74 21.02
C ASN A 16 52.25 -9.05 20.00
N ALA A 17 51.74 -9.78 19.00
CA ALA A 17 50.87 -9.19 17.99
C ALA A 17 49.50 -8.86 18.58
N ARG A 18 49.15 -7.56 18.65
CA ARG A 18 47.83 -7.07 19.07
C ARG A 18 46.75 -7.19 17.99
N ILE A 19 47.15 -7.41 16.75
CA ILE A 19 46.26 -7.53 15.59
C ILE A 19 46.65 -8.76 14.79
N ILE A 20 45.70 -9.66 14.60
CA ILE A 20 45.89 -10.88 13.80
C ILE A 20 45.35 -10.58 12.39
N SER A 21 46.26 -10.57 11.40
CA SER A 21 45.91 -10.29 9.98
C SER A 21 46.57 -11.34 9.09
N MET A 22 45.81 -11.93 8.19
CA MET A 22 46.31 -12.84 7.16
C MET A 22 47.34 -12.16 6.24
N GLN A 23 47.16 -10.86 5.96
CA GLN A 23 48.10 -10.06 5.16
C GLN A 23 49.45 -9.83 5.85
N ARG A 24 49.54 -10.03 7.17
CA ARG A 24 50.78 -9.90 7.96
C ARG A 24 51.32 -11.26 8.39
N GLY A 25 51.02 -12.32 7.64
CA GLY A 25 51.52 -13.66 7.89
C GLY A 25 50.77 -14.45 8.95
N GLY A 26 49.61 -13.99 9.42
CA GLY A 26 48.75 -14.78 10.31
C GLY A 26 48.23 -16.02 9.60
N SER A 27 48.03 -17.11 10.38
CA SER A 27 47.47 -18.36 9.88
C SER A 27 46.14 -18.68 10.54
N SER A 28 45.33 -19.50 9.86
CA SER A 28 44.13 -20.11 10.45
C SER A 28 44.42 -21.56 10.82
N LYS A 29 43.89 -22.00 11.94
CA LYS A 29 43.98 -23.39 12.40
C LYS A 29 42.61 -23.88 12.84
N ASP A 30 42.28 -25.11 12.48
CA ASP A 30 41.10 -25.78 12.99
C ASP A 30 41.30 -26.18 14.46
N VAL A 31 40.27 -25.97 15.25
CA VAL A 31 40.21 -26.38 16.65
C VAL A 31 39.14 -27.47 16.77
N TRP A 32 39.54 -28.65 17.20
CA TRP A 32 38.62 -29.76 17.39
C TRP A 32 38.51 -30.08 18.89
N VAL A 33 37.27 -30.32 19.33
CA VAL A 33 36.97 -30.79 20.68
C VAL A 33 36.77 -32.30 20.61
N LEU A 34 37.62 -33.07 21.26
CA LEU A 34 37.52 -34.53 21.32
C LEU A 34 36.41 -34.92 22.29
N THR A 35 35.53 -35.81 21.88
CA THR A 35 34.44 -36.36 22.70
C THR A 35 34.46 -37.89 22.60
N GLU A 36 34.05 -38.58 23.66
CA GLU A 36 33.96 -40.04 23.69
C GLU A 36 32.63 -40.60 23.16
N GLY A 37 31.72 -39.75 22.71
CA GLY A 37 30.40 -40.12 22.24
C GLY A 37 30.04 -39.51 20.88
N PRO A 38 28.88 -39.88 20.30
CA PRO A 38 28.43 -39.31 19.04
C PRO A 38 28.21 -37.82 19.20
N VAL A 39 28.80 -37.04 18.29
CA VAL A 39 28.67 -35.59 18.24
C VAL A 39 27.40 -35.25 17.49
N SER A 40 26.54 -34.40 18.05
CA SER A 40 25.40 -33.87 17.33
C SER A 40 25.89 -32.95 16.21
N GLU A 41 25.38 -33.15 15.01
CA GLU A 41 25.64 -32.24 13.90
C GLU A 41 25.04 -30.87 14.22
N PHE A 42 25.91 -29.91 14.56
CA PHE A 42 25.52 -28.52 14.73
C PHE A 42 26.05 -27.70 13.58
N THR A 43 25.18 -27.08 12.85
CA THR A 43 25.54 -26.14 11.78
C THR A 43 24.78 -24.83 11.94
N MET A 44 25.50 -23.70 11.84
CA MET A 44 24.88 -22.37 11.71
C MET A 44 24.61 -22.02 10.25
N VAL A 45 25.04 -22.82 9.30
CA VAL A 45 24.71 -22.66 7.91
C VAL A 45 23.25 -23.05 7.73
N LYS A 46 22.45 -22.14 7.19
CA LYS A 46 21.06 -22.46 6.86
C LYS A 46 21.06 -23.68 5.93
N PRO A 47 20.23 -24.70 6.20
CA PRO A 47 20.12 -25.85 5.30
C PRO A 47 19.84 -25.37 3.88
N SER A 48 20.42 -26.02 2.89
CA SER A 48 20.15 -25.72 1.49
C SER A 48 18.64 -25.86 1.24
N LEU A 49 18.03 -24.80 0.75
CA LEU A 49 16.59 -24.77 0.46
C LEU A 49 16.27 -25.85 -0.57
N GLY A 50 15.53 -26.87 -0.15
CA GLY A 50 14.95 -27.86 -1.06
C GLY A 50 13.74 -27.27 -1.80
N VAL A 51 13.31 -27.92 -2.89
CA VAL A 51 12.12 -27.48 -3.66
C VAL A 51 10.88 -27.32 -2.78
N ARG A 52 10.75 -28.13 -1.72
CA ARG A 52 9.65 -28.02 -0.73
C ARG A 52 9.75 -26.77 0.16
N ASP A 53 10.95 -26.28 0.38
CA ASP A 53 11.18 -25.07 1.18
C ASP A 53 10.93 -23.80 0.37
N LEU A 54 11.14 -23.86 -0.96
CA LEU A 54 10.74 -22.78 -1.89
C LEU A 54 9.22 -22.60 -1.90
N VAL A 55 8.45 -23.67 -1.75
CA VAL A 55 6.97 -23.61 -1.64
C VAL A 55 6.53 -23.12 -0.23
N ARG A 56 7.35 -23.33 0.80
CA ARG A 56 7.12 -22.88 2.18
C ARG A 56 7.80 -21.57 2.55
N ALA A 57 8.33 -20.84 1.58
CA ALA A 57 9.05 -19.57 1.82
C ALA A 57 8.22 -18.46 2.50
N GLY A 58 6.94 -18.70 2.81
CA GLY A 58 6.13 -17.88 3.72
C GLY A 58 6.66 -17.80 5.16
N ALA A 59 7.52 -18.75 5.59
CA ALA A 59 8.07 -18.78 6.94
C ALA A 59 9.02 -17.61 7.32
N ASN A 60 9.41 -16.78 6.35
CA ASN A 60 10.31 -15.64 6.56
C ASN A 60 9.60 -14.26 6.51
N LEU A 61 8.27 -14.23 6.42
CA LEU A 61 7.52 -12.99 6.45
C LEU A 61 7.40 -12.51 7.91
N THR A 62 7.97 -11.35 8.20
CA THR A 62 7.74 -10.70 9.50
C THR A 62 6.31 -10.19 9.58
N SER A 63 5.72 -10.16 10.79
CA SER A 63 4.37 -9.62 11.01
C SER A 63 4.22 -8.20 10.43
N ARG A 64 5.27 -7.39 10.52
CA ARG A 64 5.32 -6.03 9.96
C ARG A 64 5.17 -6.02 8.43
N VAL A 65 5.82 -6.93 7.71
CA VAL A 65 5.70 -7.02 6.25
C VAL A 65 4.28 -7.47 5.87
N VAL A 66 3.74 -8.46 6.57
CA VAL A 66 2.36 -8.93 6.36
C VAL A 66 1.35 -7.81 6.59
N GLU A 67 1.49 -7.08 7.69
CA GLU A 67 0.63 -5.96 8.01
C GLU A 67 0.69 -4.86 6.93
N ASN A 68 1.89 -4.44 6.52
CA ASN A 68 2.03 -3.43 5.48
C ASN A 68 1.49 -3.89 4.12
N LEU A 69 1.63 -5.17 3.75
CA LEU A 69 1.03 -5.71 2.54
C LEU A 69 -0.51 -5.72 2.62
N PHE A 70 -1.08 -6.08 3.77
CA PHE A 70 -2.52 -6.01 3.99
C PHE A 70 -3.04 -4.58 3.84
N TRP A 71 -2.39 -3.62 4.50
CA TRP A 71 -2.77 -2.21 4.41
C TRP A 71 -2.52 -1.62 3.02
N LEU A 72 -1.44 -2.01 2.33
CA LEU A 72 -1.23 -1.65 0.94
C LEU A 72 -2.39 -2.11 0.06
N GLY A 73 -2.89 -3.33 0.29
CA GLY A 73 -4.06 -3.86 -0.38
C GLY A 73 -5.31 -3.01 -0.11
N ARG A 74 -5.57 -2.68 1.16
CA ARG A 74 -6.71 -1.84 1.55
C ARG A 74 -6.64 -0.44 0.94
N TYR A 75 -5.51 0.25 1.10
CA TYR A 75 -5.36 1.60 0.58
C TYR A 75 -5.37 1.66 -0.96
N SER A 76 -4.83 0.65 -1.64
CA SER A 76 -4.90 0.58 -3.11
C SER A 76 -6.33 0.45 -3.63
N GLU A 77 -7.18 -0.27 -2.92
CA GLU A 77 -8.58 -0.40 -3.29
C GLU A 77 -9.37 0.87 -2.94
N ARG A 78 -9.17 1.42 -1.74
CA ARG A 78 -9.80 2.68 -1.31
C ARG A 78 -9.46 3.84 -2.25
N PHE A 79 -8.22 3.91 -2.68
CA PHE A 79 -7.76 4.86 -3.68
C PHE A 79 -8.49 4.72 -5.03
N ASP A 80 -8.69 3.49 -5.53
CA ASP A 80 -9.45 3.20 -6.75
C ASP A 80 -10.93 3.59 -6.60
N ASP A 81 -11.54 3.16 -5.51
CA ASP A 81 -12.95 3.42 -5.21
C ASP A 81 -13.24 4.93 -5.04
N SER A 82 -12.37 5.65 -4.31
CA SER A 82 -12.46 7.10 -4.15
C SER A 82 -12.33 7.82 -5.49
N ALA A 83 -11.37 7.42 -6.33
CA ALA A 83 -11.19 8.02 -7.65
C ALA A 83 -12.41 7.81 -8.55
N ARG A 84 -13.02 6.62 -8.53
CA ARG A 84 -14.26 6.34 -9.29
C ARG A 84 -15.42 7.19 -8.81
N MET A 85 -15.63 7.30 -7.51
CA MET A 85 -16.70 8.09 -6.94
C MET A 85 -16.53 9.58 -7.26
N LEU A 86 -15.33 10.12 -7.04
CA LEU A 86 -15.01 11.51 -7.35
C LEU A 86 -15.17 11.82 -8.84
N ARG A 87 -14.77 10.91 -9.73
CA ARG A 87 -14.97 11.09 -11.17
C ARG A 87 -16.46 11.16 -11.53
N VAL A 88 -17.28 10.29 -10.95
CA VAL A 88 -18.74 10.32 -11.18
C VAL A 88 -19.33 11.63 -10.66
N ALA A 89 -19.03 12.02 -9.42
CA ALA A 89 -19.54 13.25 -8.83
C ALA A 89 -19.14 14.49 -9.64
N LEU A 90 -17.85 14.59 -9.98
CA LEU A 90 -17.32 15.72 -10.75
C LEU A 90 -17.90 15.80 -12.17
N SER A 91 -18.08 14.65 -12.84
CA SER A 91 -18.73 14.63 -14.16
C SER A 91 -20.17 15.14 -14.09
N ARG A 92 -20.94 14.76 -13.06
CA ARG A 92 -22.32 15.25 -12.86
C ARG A 92 -22.36 16.75 -12.59
N VAL A 93 -21.42 17.27 -11.80
CA VAL A 93 -21.33 18.72 -11.53
C VAL A 93 -21.00 19.49 -12.82
N VAL A 94 -20.04 19.02 -13.61
CA VAL A 94 -19.67 19.66 -14.90
C VAL A 94 -20.83 19.60 -15.91
N GLU A 95 -21.49 18.44 -16.07
CA GLU A 95 -22.66 18.26 -16.94
C GLU A 95 -23.84 19.19 -16.54
N ALA A 96 -24.02 19.40 -15.26
CA ALA A 96 -25.08 20.26 -14.74
C ALA A 96 -24.83 21.76 -14.98
N GLY A 97 -23.58 22.17 -15.23
CA GLY A 97 -23.21 23.57 -15.47
C GLY A 97 -23.56 24.48 -14.30
N GLY A 98 -23.31 24.05 -13.08
CA GLY A 98 -23.61 24.79 -11.84
C GLY A 98 -25.08 24.72 -11.37
N ARG A 99 -25.94 23.96 -12.09
CA ARG A 99 -27.34 23.77 -11.68
C ARG A 99 -27.47 22.64 -10.66
N LYS A 100 -28.37 22.83 -9.70
CA LYS A 100 -28.79 21.76 -8.80
C LYS A 100 -29.64 20.75 -9.57
N THR A 101 -29.19 19.52 -9.67
CA THR A 101 -29.93 18.41 -10.27
C THR A 101 -29.97 17.24 -9.32
N PRO A 102 -31.00 16.39 -9.35
CA PRO A 102 -31.07 15.21 -8.48
C PRO A 102 -29.85 14.29 -8.62
N ALA A 103 -29.25 14.24 -9.83
CA ALA A 103 -28.05 13.45 -10.08
C ALA A 103 -26.80 14.02 -9.36
N VAL A 104 -26.67 15.35 -9.27
CA VAL A 104 -25.60 16.01 -8.52
C VAL A 104 -25.82 15.78 -7.02
N GLU A 105 -27.02 16.03 -6.53
CA GLU A 105 -27.37 15.87 -5.12
C GLU A 105 -27.10 14.44 -4.64
N SER A 106 -27.58 13.42 -5.36
CA SER A 106 -27.33 12.02 -5.02
C SER A 106 -25.85 11.64 -5.06
N ALA A 107 -25.09 12.17 -6.02
CA ALA A 107 -23.66 11.89 -6.11
C ALA A 107 -22.88 12.54 -4.95
N MET A 108 -23.21 13.77 -4.58
CA MET A 108 -22.62 14.47 -3.45
C MET A 108 -22.96 13.81 -2.11
N GLU A 109 -24.23 13.45 -1.91
CA GLU A 109 -24.69 12.75 -0.72
C GLU A 109 -23.99 11.39 -0.55
N LEU A 110 -23.84 10.63 -1.64
CA LEU A 110 -23.12 9.37 -1.61
C LEU A 110 -21.64 9.58 -1.28
N ALA A 111 -20.98 10.61 -1.81
CA ALA A 111 -19.59 10.92 -1.49
C ALA A 111 -19.40 11.33 -0.01
N LEU A 112 -20.38 12.06 0.57
CA LEU A 112 -20.43 12.38 2.00
C LEU A 112 -20.60 11.10 2.86
N LEU A 113 -21.53 10.25 2.47
CA LEU A 113 -21.82 9.00 3.19
C LEU A 113 -20.61 8.05 3.19
N LEU A 114 -19.85 8.04 2.11
CA LEU A 114 -18.61 7.25 1.97
C LEU A 114 -17.41 7.89 2.69
N GLY A 115 -17.56 9.07 3.28
CA GLY A 115 -16.49 9.80 3.96
C GLY A 115 -15.40 10.32 3.02
N ILE A 116 -15.69 10.44 1.73
CA ILE A 116 -14.81 11.04 0.71
C ILE A 116 -14.86 12.56 0.79
N LEU A 117 -16.04 13.11 1.04
CA LEU A 117 -16.26 14.51 1.37
C LEU A 117 -16.40 14.69 2.89
N PRO A 118 -15.95 15.81 3.45
CA PRO A 118 -16.22 16.16 4.84
C PRO A 118 -17.71 16.45 5.01
N ARG A 119 -18.25 16.16 6.20
CA ARG A 119 -19.62 16.58 6.50
C ARG A 119 -19.67 18.10 6.58
N PRO A 120 -20.63 18.75 5.90
CA PRO A 120 -20.83 20.18 6.03
C PRO A 120 -21.19 20.52 7.48
N GLU A 121 -20.84 21.73 7.93
CA GLU A 121 -21.37 22.29 9.17
C GLU A 121 -22.89 22.43 9.09
N GLU A 122 -23.59 22.32 10.22
CA GLU A 122 -25.03 22.03 10.34
C GLU A 122 -26.00 22.90 9.51
N ASP A 123 -25.56 24.01 8.89
CA ASP A 123 -26.44 24.92 8.12
C ASP A 123 -25.97 25.21 6.67
N SER A 124 -24.95 24.52 6.16
CA SER A 124 -24.45 24.76 4.82
C SER A 124 -25.13 23.85 3.78
N PRO A 125 -25.71 24.36 2.71
CA PRO A 125 -26.32 23.53 1.66
C PRO A 125 -25.25 22.71 0.95
N VAL A 126 -25.46 21.41 0.87
CA VAL A 126 -24.54 20.37 0.33
C VAL A 126 -24.06 20.68 -1.10
N VAL A 127 -24.76 21.53 -1.83
CA VAL A 127 -24.46 21.81 -3.26
C VAL A 127 -23.77 23.16 -3.46
N GLU A 128 -23.89 24.11 -2.53
CA GLU A 128 -23.13 25.35 -2.61
C GLU A 128 -21.64 25.08 -2.30
N GLY A 129 -20.76 25.41 -3.28
CA GLY A 129 -19.33 25.11 -3.14
C GLY A 129 -18.93 23.67 -3.49
N SER A 130 -19.82 22.88 -4.13
CA SER A 130 -19.52 21.50 -4.55
C SER A 130 -18.25 21.38 -5.38
N ASP A 131 -17.95 22.36 -6.23
CA ASP A 131 -16.75 22.40 -7.05
C ASP A 131 -15.48 22.43 -6.18
N HIS A 132 -15.46 23.33 -5.20
CA HIS A 132 -14.34 23.47 -4.28
C HIS A 132 -14.17 22.22 -3.41
N ALA A 133 -15.25 21.73 -2.82
CA ALA A 133 -15.23 20.52 -1.98
C ALA A 133 -14.73 19.29 -2.75
N LEU A 134 -15.11 19.13 -4.03
CA LEU A 134 -14.61 18.05 -4.87
C LEU A 134 -13.13 18.21 -5.20
N LEU A 135 -12.66 19.43 -5.49
CA LEU A 135 -11.24 19.68 -5.74
C LEU A 135 -10.40 19.43 -4.47
N GLU A 136 -10.87 19.85 -3.31
CA GLU A 136 -10.21 19.54 -2.03
C GLU A 136 -10.16 18.02 -1.78
N ALA A 137 -11.26 17.30 -2.00
CA ALA A 137 -11.31 15.86 -1.86
C ALA A 137 -10.38 15.11 -2.83
N ILE A 138 -10.02 15.72 -3.95
CA ILE A 138 -9.06 15.15 -4.91
C ILE A 138 -7.62 15.48 -4.49
N TYR A 139 -7.33 16.72 -4.12
CA TYR A 139 -5.96 17.24 -4.07
C TYR A 139 -5.42 17.55 -2.68
N ASP A 140 -6.27 17.79 -1.68
CA ASP A 140 -5.80 18.14 -0.34
C ASP A 140 -5.41 16.89 0.48
N PRO A 141 -4.11 16.68 0.78
CA PRO A 141 -3.67 15.56 1.61
C PRO A 141 -4.02 15.75 3.10
N GLY A 142 -4.35 16.96 3.53
CA GLY A 142 -4.75 17.27 4.91
C GLY A 142 -6.19 16.85 5.21
N GLN A 143 -7.03 16.68 4.18
CA GLN A 143 -8.39 16.22 4.35
C GLN A 143 -8.43 14.69 4.51
N PRO A 144 -8.90 14.17 5.68
CA PRO A 144 -9.09 12.74 5.88
C PRO A 144 -10.07 12.16 4.84
N GLY A 145 -9.72 11.02 4.25
CA GLY A 145 -10.55 10.37 3.23
C GLY A 145 -10.38 10.91 1.81
N SER A 146 -9.66 12.01 1.62
CA SER A 146 -9.34 12.54 0.28
C SER A 146 -8.54 11.55 -0.56
N LEU A 147 -8.60 11.71 -1.89
CA LEU A 147 -7.79 10.92 -2.81
C LEU A 147 -6.29 11.13 -2.56
N ALA A 148 -5.88 12.37 -2.29
CA ALA A 148 -4.50 12.70 -1.97
C ALA A 148 -4.01 12.03 -0.67
N SER A 149 -4.83 11.99 0.36
CA SER A 149 -4.57 11.27 1.61
C SER A 149 -4.44 9.74 1.37
N ASN A 150 -5.31 9.18 0.52
CA ASN A 150 -5.24 7.77 0.14
C ASN A 150 -3.97 7.45 -0.67
N ILE A 151 -3.57 8.32 -1.62
CA ILE A 151 -2.29 8.19 -2.35
C ILE A 151 -1.12 8.19 -1.37
N HIS A 152 -1.12 9.09 -0.39
CA HIS A 152 -0.09 9.14 0.65
C HIS A 152 -0.02 7.82 1.44
N SER A 153 -1.17 7.28 1.84
CA SER A 153 -1.25 6.02 2.58
C SER A 153 -0.76 4.81 1.77
N VAL A 154 -1.08 4.76 0.46
CA VAL A 154 -0.54 3.76 -0.47
C VAL A 154 0.98 3.86 -0.53
N MET A 155 1.52 5.07 -0.73
CA MET A 155 2.97 5.31 -0.80
C MET A 155 3.68 4.93 0.48
N TRP A 156 3.11 5.30 1.63
CA TRP A 156 3.66 4.96 2.95
C TRP A 156 3.77 3.43 3.13
N SER A 157 2.69 2.70 2.87
CA SER A 157 2.67 1.24 2.96
C SER A 157 3.62 0.59 1.95
N ALA A 158 3.64 1.08 0.70
CA ALA A 158 4.52 0.58 -0.35
C ALA A 158 6.00 0.76 -0.02
N THR A 159 6.38 1.85 0.64
CA THR A 159 7.77 2.10 1.08
C THR A 159 8.25 1.03 2.05
N HIS A 160 7.37 0.55 2.94
CA HIS A 160 7.72 -0.46 3.94
C HIS A 160 7.81 -1.90 3.39
N VAL A 161 7.36 -2.11 2.17
CA VAL A 161 7.42 -3.40 1.45
C VAL A 161 8.07 -3.26 0.07
N ARG A 162 8.95 -2.27 -0.07
CA ARG A 162 9.57 -1.89 -1.35
C ARG A 162 10.23 -3.07 -2.07
N GLU A 163 10.89 -3.96 -1.31
CA GLU A 163 11.56 -5.15 -1.81
C GLU A 163 10.61 -6.20 -2.40
N ARG A 164 9.31 -6.07 -2.13
CA ARG A 164 8.26 -6.97 -2.62
C ARG A 164 7.59 -6.46 -3.89
N LEU A 165 7.84 -5.21 -4.27
CA LEU A 165 7.23 -4.54 -5.41
C LEU A 165 8.19 -4.52 -6.60
N SER A 166 7.67 -4.71 -7.82
CA SER A 166 8.44 -4.52 -9.04
C SER A 166 8.88 -3.04 -9.20
N LEU A 167 9.90 -2.81 -10.01
CA LEU A 167 10.34 -1.45 -10.34
C LEU A 167 9.23 -0.65 -11.01
N ASP A 168 8.46 -1.27 -11.90
CA ASP A 168 7.38 -0.62 -12.62
C ASP A 168 6.24 -0.21 -11.68
N HIS A 169 5.90 -1.07 -10.70
CA HIS A 169 4.96 -0.76 -9.65
C HIS A 169 5.40 0.49 -8.87
N TRP A 170 6.66 0.48 -8.43
CA TRP A 170 7.24 1.59 -7.68
C TRP A 170 7.31 2.90 -8.49
N HIS A 171 7.73 2.83 -9.75
CA HIS A 171 7.79 3.99 -10.64
C HIS A 171 6.40 4.59 -10.89
N SER A 172 5.38 3.74 -11.07
CA SER A 172 4.00 4.18 -11.27
C SER A 172 3.46 4.92 -10.05
N LEU A 173 3.70 4.41 -8.84
CA LEU A 173 3.32 5.08 -7.59
C LEU A 173 4.03 6.43 -7.41
N ASN A 174 5.34 6.48 -7.63
CA ASN A 174 6.11 7.74 -7.50
C ASN A 174 5.67 8.79 -8.52
N ARG A 175 5.34 8.38 -9.75
CA ARG A 175 4.83 9.29 -10.78
C ARG A 175 3.50 9.88 -10.34
N LEU A 176 2.57 9.03 -9.88
CA LEU A 176 1.27 9.46 -9.41
C LEU A 176 1.37 10.48 -8.28
N GLN A 177 2.22 10.22 -7.29
CA GLN A 177 2.42 11.13 -6.16
C GLN A 177 2.96 12.51 -6.63
N ARG A 178 3.91 12.53 -7.56
CA ARG A 178 4.43 13.79 -8.12
C ARG A 178 3.35 14.54 -8.89
N GLU A 179 2.58 13.85 -9.75
CA GLU A 179 1.49 14.46 -10.51
C GLU A 179 0.44 15.10 -9.59
N GLN A 180 0.09 14.43 -8.49
CA GLN A 180 -0.83 14.96 -7.49
C GLN A 180 -0.27 16.23 -6.81
N GLN A 181 1.00 16.21 -6.38
CA GLN A 181 1.64 17.37 -5.76
C GLN A 181 1.78 18.55 -6.71
N ASP A 182 2.09 18.31 -7.97
CA ASP A 182 2.20 19.33 -9.00
C ASP A 182 0.83 19.92 -9.37
N ALA A 183 -0.23 19.11 -9.37
CA ALA A 183 -1.58 19.58 -9.62
C ALA A 183 -2.07 20.50 -8.49
N LEU A 184 -1.85 20.13 -7.23
CA LEU A 184 -2.22 20.95 -6.08
C LEU A 184 -1.64 22.38 -6.17
N ARG A 185 -0.37 22.52 -6.62
CA ARG A 185 0.32 23.81 -6.76
C ARG A 185 -0.28 24.69 -7.85
N ARG A 186 -0.94 24.12 -8.85
CA ARG A 186 -1.45 24.82 -10.04
C ARG A 186 -2.89 25.26 -9.93
N HIS A 187 -3.59 24.95 -8.84
CA HIS A 187 -5.02 25.23 -8.65
C HIS A 187 -5.85 24.75 -9.85
N PRO A 188 -5.98 23.42 -10.04
CA PRO A 188 -6.55 22.83 -11.23
C PRO A 188 -8.03 23.17 -11.39
N THR A 189 -8.46 23.29 -12.64
CA THR A 189 -9.87 23.41 -13.02
C THR A 189 -10.59 22.06 -12.88
N LEU A 190 -11.94 22.09 -12.88
CA LEU A 190 -12.75 20.86 -12.85
C LEU A 190 -12.43 19.93 -14.03
N SER A 191 -12.18 20.47 -15.21
CA SER A 191 -11.84 19.68 -16.39
C SER A 191 -10.47 19.00 -16.26
N GLU A 192 -9.48 19.71 -15.72
CA GLU A 192 -8.16 19.14 -15.43
C GLU A 192 -8.24 18.06 -14.34
N ALA A 193 -9.12 18.23 -13.35
CA ALA A 193 -9.38 17.25 -12.32
C ALA A 193 -10.00 15.95 -12.90
N ILE A 194 -10.90 16.02 -13.87
CA ILE A 194 -11.41 14.82 -14.57
C ILE A 194 -10.28 14.09 -15.29
N VAL A 195 -9.43 14.80 -16.03
CA VAL A 195 -8.29 14.21 -16.73
C VAL A 195 -7.29 13.56 -15.74
N PHE A 196 -7.09 14.18 -14.58
CA PHE A 196 -6.27 13.62 -13.52
C PHE A 196 -6.90 12.32 -12.97
N LEU A 197 -8.20 12.30 -12.69
CA LEU A 197 -8.91 11.12 -12.20
C LEU A 197 -8.86 9.95 -13.20
N ASP A 198 -8.97 10.23 -14.51
CA ASP A 198 -8.83 9.19 -15.54
C ASP A 198 -7.42 8.58 -15.53
N ARG A 199 -6.37 9.40 -15.35
CA ARG A 199 -5.00 8.90 -15.16
C ARG A 199 -4.85 8.08 -13.90
N VAL A 200 -5.41 8.54 -12.79
CA VAL A 200 -5.43 7.82 -11.51
C VAL A 200 -6.01 6.42 -11.69
N LEU A 201 -7.13 6.28 -12.38
CA LEU A 201 -7.78 4.99 -12.64
C LEU A 201 -6.94 4.10 -13.57
N GLY A 202 -6.25 4.68 -14.55
CA GLY A 202 -5.28 3.96 -15.39
C GLY A 202 -4.12 3.41 -14.56
N VAL A 203 -3.57 4.22 -13.66
CA VAL A 203 -2.50 3.78 -12.73
C VAL A 203 -3.02 2.69 -11.80
N SER A 204 -4.21 2.83 -11.21
CA SER A 204 -4.82 1.80 -10.35
C SER A 204 -4.94 0.45 -11.04
N SER A 205 -5.36 0.46 -12.31
CA SER A 205 -5.43 -0.75 -13.14
C SER A 205 -4.05 -1.37 -13.35
N SER A 206 -3.03 -0.55 -13.63
CA SER A 206 -1.64 -1.01 -13.78
C SER A 206 -1.09 -1.59 -12.48
N LEU A 207 -1.33 -0.95 -11.33
CA LEU A 207 -0.91 -1.44 -10.01
C LEU A 207 -1.54 -2.81 -9.70
N THR A 208 -2.81 -2.99 -10.11
CA THR A 208 -3.49 -4.28 -10.01
C THR A 208 -2.78 -5.35 -10.86
N GLY A 209 -2.46 -5.03 -12.12
CA GLY A 209 -1.72 -5.94 -13.01
C GLY A 209 -0.36 -6.31 -12.42
N PHE A 210 0.42 -5.35 -11.93
CA PHE A 210 1.72 -5.63 -11.30
C PHE A 210 1.60 -6.52 -10.07
N ALA A 211 0.57 -6.33 -9.23
CA ALA A 211 0.34 -7.18 -8.07
C ALA A 211 -0.05 -8.61 -8.46
N MET A 212 -0.75 -8.78 -9.58
CA MET A 212 -1.19 -10.10 -10.05
C MET A 212 -0.10 -10.86 -10.81
N ASP A 213 0.74 -10.16 -11.58
CA ASP A 213 1.68 -10.78 -12.52
C ASP A 213 3.14 -10.72 -12.06
N ASN A 214 3.53 -9.67 -11.32
CA ASN A 214 4.93 -9.42 -10.97
C ASN A 214 5.27 -9.71 -9.49
N MET A 215 4.29 -10.11 -8.68
CA MET A 215 4.54 -10.50 -7.29
C MET A 215 4.54 -12.02 -7.12
N THR A 216 5.46 -12.52 -6.29
CA THR A 216 5.42 -13.93 -5.87
C THR A 216 4.14 -14.20 -5.08
N ARG A 217 3.39 -15.25 -5.47
CA ARG A 217 2.11 -15.64 -4.84
C ARG A 217 2.33 -16.44 -3.56
N ASP A 218 3.00 -15.83 -2.61
CA ASP A 218 3.21 -16.34 -1.26
C ASP A 218 2.12 -15.83 -0.28
N ASP A 219 2.32 -16.08 1.01
CA ASP A 219 1.37 -15.63 2.03
C ASP A 219 1.27 -14.10 2.11
N GLY A 220 2.36 -13.37 1.86
CA GLY A 220 2.34 -11.91 1.78
C GLY A 220 1.43 -11.39 0.67
N TRP A 221 1.51 -11.98 -0.52
CA TRP A 221 0.59 -11.69 -1.61
C TRP A 221 -0.87 -11.97 -1.22
N ARG A 222 -1.12 -13.09 -0.51
CA ARG A 222 -2.48 -13.41 -0.04
C ARG A 222 -3.03 -12.34 0.90
N PHE A 223 -2.23 -11.81 1.82
CA PHE A 223 -2.64 -10.72 2.71
C PHE A 223 -2.94 -9.43 1.95
N LEU A 224 -2.15 -9.08 0.94
CA LEU A 224 -2.45 -7.95 0.06
C LEU A 224 -3.81 -8.13 -0.64
N ILE A 225 -4.07 -9.32 -1.19
CA ILE A 225 -5.34 -9.62 -1.87
C ILE A 225 -6.52 -9.63 -0.88
N ILE A 226 -6.34 -10.17 0.33
CA ILE A 226 -7.37 -10.13 1.38
C ILE A 226 -7.70 -8.67 1.73
N GLY A 227 -6.69 -7.83 1.93
CA GLY A 227 -6.87 -6.39 2.19
C GLY A 227 -7.72 -5.73 1.10
N ARG A 228 -7.38 -5.94 -0.17
CA ARG A 228 -8.16 -5.43 -1.31
C ARG A 228 -9.61 -5.91 -1.30
N ARG A 229 -9.83 -7.21 -1.10
CA ARG A 229 -11.20 -7.77 -1.13
C ARG A 229 -12.08 -7.27 0.01
N ILE A 230 -11.51 -7.12 1.20
CA ILE A 230 -12.23 -6.56 2.36
C ILE A 230 -12.63 -5.11 2.07
N GLU A 231 -11.72 -4.28 1.55
CA GLU A 231 -12.03 -2.87 1.25
C GLU A 231 -13.11 -2.76 0.18
N ARG A 232 -12.98 -3.48 -0.93
CA ARG A 232 -14.00 -3.50 -2.00
C ARG A 232 -15.37 -3.94 -1.49
N LEU A 233 -15.43 -5.00 -0.67
CA LEU A 233 -16.69 -5.47 -0.09
C LEU A 233 -17.31 -4.39 0.81
N SER A 234 -16.49 -3.76 1.66
CA SER A 234 -16.92 -2.68 2.54
C SER A 234 -17.48 -1.49 1.75
N PHE A 235 -16.76 -1.05 0.72
CA PHE A 235 -17.19 0.05 -0.14
C PHE A 235 -18.49 -0.27 -0.86
N LEU A 236 -18.60 -1.40 -1.52
CA LEU A 236 -19.81 -1.80 -2.25
C LEU A 236 -21.03 -1.93 -1.31
N ALA A 237 -20.82 -2.48 -0.10
CA ALA A 237 -21.90 -2.57 0.89
C ALA A 237 -22.39 -1.18 1.33
N GLN A 238 -21.46 -0.23 1.53
CA GLN A 238 -21.82 1.15 1.89
C GLN A 238 -22.54 1.87 0.73
N VAL A 239 -22.07 1.71 -0.51
CA VAL A 239 -22.73 2.27 -1.71
C VAL A 239 -24.16 1.74 -1.83
N LEU A 240 -24.36 0.42 -1.70
CA LEU A 240 -25.68 -0.19 -1.78
C LEU A 240 -26.60 0.29 -0.65
N ALA A 241 -26.09 0.34 0.58
CA ALA A 241 -26.86 0.83 1.73
C ALA A 241 -27.25 2.30 1.56
N GLY A 242 -26.36 3.15 1.06
CA GLY A 242 -26.62 4.54 0.75
C GLY A 242 -27.69 4.71 -0.32
N PHE A 243 -27.52 4.00 -1.44
CA PHE A 243 -28.50 4.02 -2.52
C PHE A 243 -29.91 3.59 -2.09
N LEU A 244 -30.01 2.52 -1.31
CA LEU A 244 -31.31 2.05 -0.80
C LEU A 244 -31.95 3.04 0.16
N ARG A 245 -31.15 3.76 0.96
CA ARG A 245 -31.62 4.79 1.88
C ARG A 245 -32.20 5.98 1.11
N MET A 246 -31.43 6.55 0.18
CA MET A 246 -31.89 7.67 -0.68
C MET A 246 -33.18 7.32 -1.40
N ARG A 247 -33.26 6.16 -2.04
CA ARG A 247 -34.48 5.70 -2.74
C ARG A 247 -35.68 5.50 -1.81
N SER A 248 -35.47 5.16 -0.53
CA SER A 248 -36.57 5.02 0.43
C SER A 248 -37.12 6.38 0.89
N GLU A 249 -36.27 7.41 0.91
CA GLU A 249 -36.66 8.80 1.24
C GLU A 249 -37.46 9.43 0.11
N GLU A 250 -37.04 9.27 -1.15
CA GLU A 250 -37.80 9.71 -2.33
C GLU A 250 -39.23 9.15 -2.41
N ARG A 251 -39.48 7.96 -1.85
CA ARG A 251 -40.81 7.33 -1.83
C ARG A 251 -41.71 7.80 -0.68
N ARG A 252 -41.17 8.56 0.28
CA ARG A 252 -41.91 9.07 1.45
C ARG A 252 -42.40 10.50 1.26
N VAL A 253 -41.89 11.21 0.21
CA VAL A 253 -42.32 12.52 -0.25
C VAL A 253 -43.34 12.34 -1.35
#